data_1a725a80fece181d550359252460180f
#
_entry.id   1a725a80fece181d550359252460180f
#
_cell.length_a   1.000
_cell.length_b   1.000
_cell.length_c   1.000
_cell.angle_alpha   90.00
_cell.angle_beta   90.00
_cell.angle_gamma   90.00
#
_symmetry.space_group_name_H-M   'P 1'
#
loop_
_entity.id
_entity.type
_entity.pdbx_description
1 polymer ?
#
loop_
_entity_poly.entity_id
_entity_poly.type
_entity_poly.pdbx_seq_one_letter_code
_entity_poly.pdbx_strand_id
1 'polypeptide(L)'
;MPNWASTEYCFKGTTEQAQDLYEKIDSLSKMAEPLVPNGFGKLWMGCLVNLLGGDWDKVYCRGEIIDYNLTDDHVSLSCETAWDEMPEFRHFLEQQYPGSKIYYQVEECGNCVYATNDTDGEYFPDRFCLDSYDGLEYFETIEEAAEYIGERIGKELPSDFAKIENTIDDYMEEHDNSEESWMSFHKFEVVDD
;
A
#
# COMPACT_ATOMS: atom_id res chain seq x y z
N MET A 1 19.32 0.82 -7.02
CA MET A 1 18.09 1.58 -6.74
C MET A 1 17.17 0.64 -6.00
N PRO A 2 16.37 1.08 -5.03
CA PRO A 2 15.35 0.22 -4.46
C PRO A 2 14.25 -0.04 -5.50
N ASN A 3 13.53 -1.14 -5.36
CA ASN A 3 12.20 -1.21 -5.91
C ASN A 3 11.32 -0.29 -5.06
N TRP A 4 10.41 0.40 -5.70
CA TRP A 4 9.46 1.26 -5.02
C TRP A 4 8.15 0.50 -4.85
N ALA A 5 7.66 0.48 -3.64
CA ALA A 5 6.37 -0.06 -3.27
C ALA A 5 5.32 1.06 -3.26
N SER A 6 4.14 0.77 -3.75
CA SER A 6 2.95 1.56 -3.46
C SER A 6 2.45 1.19 -2.08
N THR A 7 2.35 2.16 -1.19
CA THR A 7 1.91 1.91 0.18
C THR A 7 0.81 2.89 0.57
N GLU A 8 -0.34 2.34 0.90
CA GLU A 8 -1.46 3.09 1.43
C GLU A 8 -1.48 2.95 2.95
N TYR A 9 -1.60 4.08 3.66
CA TYR A 9 -1.76 4.10 5.11
C TYR A 9 -3.10 4.74 5.49
N CYS A 10 -3.74 4.18 6.51
CA CYS A 10 -4.89 4.75 7.17
C CYS A 10 -4.56 5.00 8.65
N PHE A 11 -4.36 6.26 9.02
CA PHE A 11 -4.16 6.66 10.41
C PHE A 11 -5.51 6.83 11.10
N LYS A 12 -5.80 5.96 12.06
CA LYS A 12 -7.00 6.01 12.91
C LYS A 12 -6.63 6.45 14.32
N GLY A 13 -7.12 7.62 14.71
CA GLY A 13 -6.92 8.21 16.04
C GLY A 13 -8.17 8.93 16.51
N THR A 14 -8.03 9.85 17.46
CA THR A 14 -9.11 10.80 17.74
C THR A 14 -9.22 11.84 16.61
N THR A 15 -10.36 12.51 16.49
CA THR A 15 -10.54 13.57 15.49
C THR A 15 -9.46 14.65 15.61
N GLU A 16 -9.07 15.03 16.83
CA GLU A 16 -8.02 16.01 17.07
C GLU A 16 -6.64 15.51 16.63
N GLN A 17 -6.34 14.23 16.82
CA GLN A 17 -5.08 13.62 16.37
C GLN A 17 -5.01 13.53 14.85
N ALA A 18 -6.10 13.13 14.21
CA ALA A 18 -6.21 13.09 12.75
C ALA A 18 -6.04 14.49 12.13
N GLN A 19 -6.72 15.48 12.69
CA GLN A 19 -6.59 16.87 12.27
C GLN A 19 -5.16 17.40 12.44
N ASP A 20 -4.52 17.13 13.60
CA ASP A 20 -3.15 17.58 13.88
C ASP A 20 -2.14 16.93 12.91
N LEU A 21 -2.26 15.62 12.65
CA LEU A 21 -1.40 14.93 11.68
C LEU A 21 -1.58 15.53 10.27
N TYR A 22 -2.82 15.68 9.83
CA TYR A 22 -3.13 16.27 8.53
C TYR A 22 -2.54 17.67 8.39
N GLU A 23 -2.74 18.54 9.39
CA GLU A 23 -2.22 19.93 9.37
C GLU A 23 -0.69 19.97 9.33
N LYS A 24 0.01 19.03 9.98
CA LYS A 24 1.45 18.91 9.92
C LYS A 24 1.93 18.53 8.53
N ILE A 25 1.32 17.53 7.89
CA ILE A 25 1.64 17.14 6.51
C ILE A 25 1.35 18.30 5.55
N ASP A 26 0.20 18.92 5.68
CA ASP A 26 -0.20 20.08 4.86
C ASP A 26 0.76 21.27 5.04
N SER A 27 1.27 21.49 6.25
CA SER A 27 2.28 22.51 6.50
C SER A 27 3.61 22.22 5.78
N LEU A 28 4.06 20.96 5.74
CA LEU A 28 5.25 20.55 4.99
C LEU A 28 5.07 20.78 3.49
N SER A 29 3.92 20.43 2.93
CA SER A 29 3.63 20.61 1.50
C SER A 29 3.71 22.07 1.04
N LYS A 30 3.39 23.01 1.94
CA LYS A 30 3.40 24.45 1.69
C LYS A 30 4.74 25.15 1.91
N MET A 31 5.75 24.47 2.45
CA MET A 31 7.09 25.02 2.62
C MET A 31 7.73 25.36 1.27
N ALA A 32 8.61 26.33 1.22
CA ALA A 32 9.39 26.65 0.03
C ALA A 32 10.43 25.57 -0.28
N GLU A 33 11.08 25.06 0.75
CA GLU A 33 12.14 24.04 0.71
C GLU A 33 11.80 22.91 1.70
N PRO A 34 12.32 21.70 1.50
CA PRO A 34 12.18 20.60 2.46
C PRO A 34 12.69 20.98 3.85
N LEU A 35 11.98 20.59 4.92
CA LEU A 35 12.39 20.85 6.30
C LEU A 35 13.76 20.23 6.64
N VAL A 36 14.04 19.07 6.08
CA VAL A 36 15.36 18.41 6.12
C VAL A 36 15.86 18.29 4.68
N PRO A 37 17.10 18.73 4.37
CA PRO A 37 17.67 18.54 3.04
C PRO A 37 17.71 17.06 2.66
N ASN A 38 17.09 16.69 1.56
CA ASN A 38 16.99 15.32 1.07
C ASN A 38 16.85 15.29 -0.46
N GLY A 39 16.75 14.10 -1.06
CA GLY A 39 16.57 13.92 -2.50
C GLY A 39 15.12 13.61 -2.92
N PHE A 40 14.16 13.56 -1.99
CA PHE A 40 12.75 13.19 -2.23
C PHE A 40 11.83 14.40 -2.35
N GLY A 41 12.06 15.43 -1.55
CA GLY A 41 11.19 16.62 -1.55
C GLY A 41 10.63 16.97 -0.17
N LYS A 42 9.59 17.80 -0.17
CA LYS A 42 8.99 18.36 1.05
C LYS A 42 8.23 17.31 1.86
N LEU A 43 7.62 16.36 1.16
CA LEU A 43 6.78 15.31 1.74
C LEU A 43 7.54 13.99 1.96
N TRP A 44 8.89 14.06 1.95
CA TRP A 44 9.68 12.93 2.43
C TRP A 44 9.29 12.58 3.86
N MET A 45 9.05 11.31 4.15
CA MET A 45 8.64 10.83 5.47
C MET A 45 9.57 11.30 6.60
N GLY A 46 10.88 11.43 6.32
CA GLY A 46 11.86 11.99 7.27
C GLY A 46 11.62 13.45 7.63
N CYS A 47 10.99 14.25 6.76
CA CYS A 47 10.56 15.60 7.11
C CYS A 47 9.43 15.60 8.14
N LEU A 48 8.48 14.66 8.02
CA LEU A 48 7.40 14.48 9.00
C LEU A 48 7.94 13.97 10.34
N VAL A 49 8.85 12.99 10.32
CA VAL A 49 9.53 12.51 11.53
C VAL A 49 10.22 13.66 12.25
N ASN A 50 10.97 14.51 11.51
CA ASN A 50 11.66 15.67 12.10
C ASN A 50 10.68 16.71 12.65
N LEU A 51 9.60 17.01 11.93
CA LEU A 51 8.58 17.95 12.35
C LEU A 51 7.90 17.54 13.67
N LEU A 52 7.72 16.22 13.84
CA LEU A 52 7.17 15.62 15.05
C LEU A 52 8.20 15.46 16.20
N GLY A 53 9.42 15.96 16.01
CA GLY A 53 10.48 15.94 17.02
C GLY A 53 11.27 14.64 17.10
N GLY A 54 11.10 13.75 16.13
CA GLY A 54 11.87 12.51 15.98
C GLY A 54 13.22 12.75 15.31
N ASP A 55 14.08 11.74 15.42
CA ASP A 55 15.39 11.69 14.77
C ASP A 55 15.29 10.82 13.51
N TRP A 56 15.13 11.47 12.36
CA TRP A 56 14.97 10.80 11.06
C TRP A 56 16.16 9.91 10.66
N ASP A 57 17.33 10.11 11.29
CA ASP A 57 18.52 9.27 11.06
C ASP A 57 18.42 7.92 11.81
N LYS A 58 17.46 7.81 12.75
CA LYS A 58 17.20 6.62 13.56
C LYS A 58 15.89 5.92 13.21
N VAL A 59 14.98 6.60 12.55
CA VAL A 59 13.72 6.03 12.08
C VAL A 59 13.88 5.71 10.60
N TYR A 60 13.80 4.44 10.23
CA TYR A 60 13.82 4.08 8.82
C TYR A 60 12.54 4.60 8.15
N CYS A 61 12.71 5.62 7.31
CA CYS A 61 11.62 6.39 6.70
C CYS A 61 11.92 6.73 5.23
N ARG A 62 12.44 5.75 4.48
CA ARG A 62 12.81 5.91 3.08
C ARG A 62 11.58 5.82 2.17
N GLY A 63 10.75 6.85 2.22
CA GLY A 63 9.54 6.99 1.41
C GLY A 63 9.11 8.43 1.30
N GLU A 64 8.21 8.68 0.37
CA GLU A 64 7.58 9.98 0.11
C GLU A 64 6.06 9.85 0.17
N ILE A 65 5.40 10.80 0.81
CA ILE A 65 3.94 10.94 0.77
C ILE A 65 3.57 11.60 -0.55
N ILE A 66 2.81 10.91 -1.39
CA ILE A 66 2.41 11.37 -2.72
C ILE A 66 1.08 12.12 -2.64
N ASP A 67 0.15 11.59 -1.84
CA ASP A 67 -1.16 12.20 -1.59
C ASP A 67 -1.59 11.98 -0.14
N TYR A 68 -2.45 12.85 0.36
CA TYR A 68 -3.00 12.75 1.71
C TYR A 68 -4.37 13.40 1.80
N ASN A 69 -5.27 12.76 2.54
CA ASN A 69 -6.63 13.24 2.71
C ASN A 69 -7.11 13.05 4.15
N LEU A 70 -7.86 14.03 4.66
CA LEU A 70 -8.55 13.95 5.94
C LEU A 70 -10.03 13.68 5.69
N THR A 71 -10.51 12.59 6.27
CA THR A 71 -11.93 12.27 6.37
C THR A 71 -12.47 12.62 7.76
N ASP A 72 -13.75 12.34 8.03
CA ASP A 72 -14.36 12.62 9.32
C ASP A 72 -13.71 11.84 10.49
N ASP A 73 -13.03 10.72 10.20
CA ASP A 73 -12.57 9.78 11.23
C ASP A 73 -11.15 9.24 11.05
N HIS A 74 -10.48 9.52 9.93
CA HIS A 74 -9.09 9.08 9.70
C HIS A 74 -8.33 9.99 8.71
N VAL A 75 -7.01 9.82 8.66
CA VAL A 75 -6.15 10.37 7.59
C VAL A 75 -5.67 9.22 6.72
N SER A 76 -5.92 9.32 5.42
CA SER A 76 -5.33 8.43 4.41
C SER A 76 -4.08 9.05 3.81
N LEU A 77 -3.06 8.22 3.58
CA LEU A 77 -1.80 8.61 2.95
C LEU A 77 -1.48 7.63 1.83
N SER A 78 -1.27 8.14 0.62
CA SER A 78 -0.70 7.36 -0.49
C SER A 78 0.79 7.65 -0.57
N CYS A 79 1.62 6.64 -0.55
CA CYS A 79 3.07 6.76 -0.42
C CYS A 79 3.82 5.89 -1.43
N GLU A 80 5.00 6.37 -1.86
CA GLU A 80 6.03 5.51 -2.44
C GLU A 80 7.07 5.17 -1.35
N THR A 81 7.30 3.88 -1.09
CA THR A 81 8.20 3.40 -0.05
C THR A 81 9.23 2.42 -0.62
N ALA A 82 10.40 2.31 0.02
CA ALA A 82 11.48 1.47 -0.50
C ALA A 82 11.31 0.01 -0.07
N TRP A 83 11.06 -0.89 -1.02
CA TRP A 83 10.99 -2.35 -0.90
C TRP A 83 9.70 -2.91 -0.26
N ASP A 84 9.15 -2.23 0.73
CA ASP A 84 8.05 -2.66 1.57
C ASP A 84 7.42 -1.43 2.25
N GLU A 85 6.39 -1.62 3.09
CA GLU A 85 5.92 -0.57 3.99
C GLU A 85 7.06 -0.09 4.93
N MET A 86 6.86 1.04 5.60
CA MET A 86 7.85 1.60 6.53
C MET A 86 7.44 1.35 8.00
N PRO A 87 7.68 0.16 8.58
CA PRO A 87 7.18 -0.17 9.91
C PRO A 87 7.74 0.76 11.00
N GLU A 88 9.01 1.17 10.90
CA GLU A 88 9.59 2.10 11.88
C GLU A 88 8.95 3.49 11.81
N PHE A 89 8.62 3.97 10.61
CA PHE A 89 7.89 5.22 10.43
C PHE A 89 6.45 5.10 10.98
N ARG A 90 5.75 4.02 10.69
CA ARG A 90 4.41 3.74 11.16
C ARG A 90 4.36 3.69 12.71
N HIS A 91 5.21 2.88 13.32
CA HIS A 91 5.31 2.78 14.78
C HIS A 91 5.75 4.11 15.43
N PHE A 92 6.62 4.89 14.77
CA PHE A 92 6.97 6.21 15.26
C PHE A 92 5.73 7.12 15.32
N LEU A 93 4.89 7.15 14.28
CA LEU A 93 3.66 7.93 14.29
C LEU A 93 2.70 7.48 15.42
N GLU A 94 2.52 6.17 15.61
CA GLU A 94 1.68 5.64 16.70
C GLU A 94 2.21 6.05 18.09
N GLN A 95 3.52 6.13 18.27
CA GLN A 95 4.12 6.65 19.50
C GLN A 95 3.89 8.16 19.70
N GLN A 96 3.86 8.95 18.61
CA GLN A 96 3.56 10.38 18.69
C GLN A 96 2.08 10.64 19.01
N TYR A 97 1.20 9.72 18.62
CA TYR A 97 -0.25 9.81 18.82
C TYR A 97 -0.78 8.61 19.63
N PRO A 98 -0.56 8.61 20.96
CA PRO A 98 -0.93 7.46 21.81
C PRO A 98 -2.40 7.08 21.68
N GLY A 99 -2.65 5.79 21.47
CA GLY A 99 -3.98 5.23 21.26
C GLY A 99 -4.47 5.26 19.81
N SER A 100 -3.68 5.80 18.87
CA SER A 100 -3.93 5.61 17.44
C SER A 100 -3.46 4.24 16.98
N LYS A 101 -3.99 3.82 15.83
CA LYS A 101 -3.49 2.68 15.06
C LYS A 101 -3.34 3.10 13.60
N ILE A 102 -2.31 2.59 12.93
CA ILE A 102 -2.11 2.82 11.50
C ILE A 102 -2.25 1.50 10.78
N TYR A 103 -3.28 1.41 9.96
CA TYR A 103 -3.47 0.33 9.02
C TYR A 103 -2.70 0.64 7.74
N TYR A 104 -2.27 -0.40 7.03
CA TYR A 104 -1.60 -0.25 5.75
C TYR A 104 -1.99 -1.36 4.78
N GLN A 105 -1.82 -1.05 3.49
CA GLN A 105 -1.73 -2.01 2.40
C GLN A 105 -0.51 -1.65 1.56
N VAL A 106 0.31 -2.63 1.22
CA VAL A 106 1.54 -2.44 0.44
C VAL A 106 1.59 -3.38 -0.74
N GLU A 107 2.10 -2.86 -1.87
CA GLU A 107 2.31 -3.58 -3.12
C GLU A 107 3.70 -3.27 -3.68
N GLU A 108 4.53 -4.28 -3.85
CA GLU A 108 5.81 -4.20 -4.55
C GLU A 108 5.94 -5.41 -5.50
N CYS A 109 5.70 -5.16 -6.78
CA CYS A 109 5.58 -6.20 -7.81
C CYS A 109 6.90 -6.94 -8.07
N GLY A 110 8.06 -6.28 -7.91
CA GLY A 110 9.36 -6.84 -8.29
C GLY A 110 9.83 -7.97 -7.38
N ASN A 111 9.44 -7.95 -6.09
CA ASN A 111 9.72 -9.01 -5.12
C ASN A 111 8.44 -9.70 -4.65
N CYS A 112 7.31 -9.44 -5.29
CA CYS A 112 6.00 -10.00 -4.94
C CYS A 112 5.62 -9.72 -3.47
N VAL A 113 5.82 -8.47 -2.99
CA VAL A 113 5.38 -8.06 -1.67
C VAL A 113 3.97 -7.51 -1.77
N TYR A 114 3.02 -8.21 -1.21
CA TYR A 114 1.62 -7.83 -1.09
C TYR A 114 1.18 -8.13 0.33
N ALA A 115 0.95 -7.11 1.14
CA ALA A 115 0.63 -7.29 2.55
C ALA A 115 -0.29 -6.19 3.10
N THR A 116 -1.01 -6.51 4.18
CA THR A 116 -1.83 -5.57 4.94
C THR A 116 -1.88 -6.00 6.40
N ASN A 117 -1.96 -5.04 7.33
CA ASN A 117 -2.27 -5.32 8.73
C ASN A 117 -3.75 -5.06 9.08
N ASP A 118 -4.58 -4.76 8.10
CA ASP A 118 -6.02 -4.60 8.31
C ASP A 118 -6.73 -5.96 8.28
N THR A 119 -6.66 -6.67 9.39
CA THR A 119 -7.21 -8.03 9.54
C THR A 119 -8.70 -8.10 9.22
N ASP A 120 -9.46 -7.09 9.62
CA ASP A 120 -10.91 -7.05 9.46
C ASP A 120 -11.37 -6.50 8.09
N GLY A 121 -10.47 -5.86 7.33
CA GLY A 121 -10.77 -5.25 6.04
C GLY A 121 -11.64 -4.00 6.15
N GLU A 122 -11.51 -3.26 7.25
CA GLU A 122 -12.30 -2.04 7.48
C GLU A 122 -11.86 -0.89 6.57
N TYR A 123 -10.56 -0.79 6.30
CA TYR A 123 -9.94 0.28 5.50
C TYR A 123 -9.36 -0.24 4.18
N PHE A 124 -8.88 -1.49 4.18
CA PHE A 124 -8.30 -2.18 3.03
C PHE A 124 -8.98 -3.55 2.87
N PRO A 125 -10.19 -3.58 2.27
CA PRO A 125 -10.97 -4.81 2.13
C PRO A 125 -10.37 -5.80 1.12
N ASP A 126 -9.60 -5.30 0.15
CA ASP A 126 -9.05 -6.11 -0.92
C ASP A 126 -8.05 -7.14 -0.39
N ARG A 127 -8.25 -8.39 -0.83
CA ARG A 127 -7.41 -9.53 -0.44
C ARG A 127 -6.64 -10.13 -1.60
N PHE A 128 -7.00 -9.77 -2.81
CA PHE A 128 -6.37 -10.26 -4.04
C PHE A 128 -6.22 -9.13 -5.04
N CYS A 129 -5.17 -9.25 -5.88
CA CYS A 129 -4.91 -8.32 -6.96
C CYS A 129 -4.54 -9.12 -8.21
N LEU A 130 -5.12 -8.75 -9.34
CA LEU A 130 -4.71 -9.21 -10.66
C LEU A 130 -4.00 -8.06 -11.38
N ASP A 131 -2.73 -8.22 -11.67
CA ASP A 131 -2.00 -7.34 -12.58
C ASP A 131 -2.03 -7.93 -13.98
N SER A 132 -2.41 -7.14 -14.97
CA SER A 132 -2.58 -7.60 -16.36
C SER A 132 -2.30 -6.48 -17.35
N TYR A 133 -2.25 -6.84 -18.63
CA TYR A 133 -2.11 -5.86 -19.72
C TYR A 133 -3.14 -4.71 -19.64
N ASP A 134 -4.37 -4.99 -19.19
CA ASP A 134 -5.43 -3.99 -19.06
C ASP A 134 -5.34 -3.16 -17.78
N GLY A 135 -4.45 -3.49 -16.86
CA GLY A 135 -4.23 -2.81 -15.59
C GLY A 135 -4.44 -3.71 -14.37
N LEU A 136 -4.56 -3.04 -13.22
CA LEU A 136 -4.76 -3.67 -11.92
C LEU A 136 -6.25 -3.81 -11.60
N GLU A 137 -6.64 -4.98 -11.12
CA GLU A 137 -7.99 -5.26 -10.62
C GLU A 137 -7.88 -5.87 -9.22
N TYR A 138 -8.74 -5.42 -8.31
CA TYR A 138 -8.72 -5.81 -6.89
C TYR A 138 -9.98 -6.54 -6.51
N PHE A 139 -9.86 -7.50 -5.59
CA PHE A 139 -10.98 -8.34 -5.15
C PHE A 139 -10.94 -8.55 -3.65
N GLU A 140 -12.10 -8.44 -3.01
CA GLU A 140 -12.24 -8.72 -1.58
C GLU A 140 -12.22 -10.24 -1.33
N THR A 141 -12.74 -11.05 -2.27
CA THR A 141 -12.89 -12.50 -2.11
C THR A 141 -12.26 -13.28 -3.26
N ILE A 142 -11.89 -14.52 -2.97
CA ILE A 142 -11.36 -15.43 -4.00
C ILE A 142 -12.42 -15.83 -5.02
N GLU A 143 -13.70 -15.82 -4.63
CA GLU A 143 -14.85 -16.10 -5.48
C GLU A 143 -14.99 -15.04 -6.58
N GLU A 144 -14.90 -13.76 -6.21
CA GLU A 144 -14.93 -12.63 -7.15
C GLU A 144 -13.76 -12.70 -8.13
N ALA A 145 -12.56 -12.96 -7.63
CA ALA A 145 -11.37 -13.14 -8.47
C ALA A 145 -11.54 -14.31 -9.45
N ALA A 146 -12.04 -15.45 -8.97
CA ALA A 146 -12.26 -16.63 -9.80
C ALA A 146 -13.29 -16.37 -10.90
N GLU A 147 -14.38 -15.65 -10.61
CA GLU A 147 -15.40 -15.29 -11.59
C GLU A 147 -14.82 -14.36 -12.66
N TYR A 148 -14.18 -13.26 -12.24
CA TYR A 148 -13.61 -12.27 -13.15
C TYR A 148 -12.53 -12.86 -14.07
N ILE A 149 -11.56 -13.58 -13.48
CA ILE A 149 -10.47 -14.21 -14.23
C ILE A 149 -11.03 -15.29 -15.16
N GLY A 150 -11.99 -16.09 -14.65
CA GLY A 150 -12.66 -17.14 -15.42
C GLY A 150 -13.38 -16.61 -16.66
N GLU A 151 -14.12 -15.49 -16.53
CA GLU A 151 -14.74 -14.82 -17.68
C GLU A 151 -13.72 -14.35 -18.70
N ARG A 152 -12.60 -13.76 -18.23
CA ARG A 152 -11.53 -13.25 -19.08
C ARG A 152 -10.83 -14.33 -19.91
N ILE A 153 -10.55 -15.50 -19.32
CA ILE A 153 -9.86 -16.61 -20.00
C ILE A 153 -10.82 -17.64 -20.63
N GLY A 154 -12.15 -17.48 -20.43
CA GLY A 154 -13.18 -18.36 -20.97
C GLY A 154 -13.21 -19.75 -20.31
N LYS A 155 -12.82 -19.86 -19.04
CA LYS A 155 -12.78 -21.12 -18.25
C LYS A 155 -13.49 -20.90 -16.91
N GLU A 156 -14.19 -21.93 -16.41
CA GLU A 156 -14.72 -21.92 -15.04
C GLU A 156 -13.57 -22.22 -14.06
N LEU A 157 -13.37 -21.35 -13.08
CA LEU A 157 -12.28 -21.46 -12.10
C LEU A 157 -12.82 -21.82 -10.71
N PRO A 158 -12.10 -22.65 -9.95
CA PRO A 158 -12.42 -22.89 -8.54
C PRO A 158 -11.95 -21.72 -7.67
N SER A 159 -12.63 -21.49 -6.53
CA SER A 159 -12.21 -20.52 -5.50
C SER A 159 -11.00 -21.06 -4.70
N ASP A 160 -9.86 -21.19 -5.38
CA ASP A 160 -8.60 -21.73 -4.84
C ASP A 160 -7.43 -21.00 -5.49
N PHE A 161 -6.68 -20.26 -4.70
CA PHE A 161 -5.62 -19.37 -5.19
C PHE A 161 -4.59 -20.10 -6.08
N ALA A 162 -4.05 -21.22 -5.59
CA ALA A 162 -3.03 -21.95 -6.34
C ALA A 162 -3.54 -22.55 -7.66
N LYS A 163 -4.84 -22.91 -7.72
CA LYS A 163 -5.42 -23.42 -8.97
C LYS A 163 -5.68 -22.30 -9.96
N ILE A 164 -6.05 -21.12 -9.48
CA ILE A 164 -6.20 -19.94 -10.34
C ILE A 164 -4.85 -19.57 -10.94
N GLU A 165 -3.78 -19.45 -10.11
CA GLU A 165 -2.42 -19.17 -10.59
C GLU A 165 -1.98 -20.17 -11.67
N ASN A 166 -2.08 -21.47 -11.39
CA ASN A 166 -1.70 -22.50 -12.36
C ASN A 166 -2.51 -22.39 -13.66
N THR A 167 -3.80 -22.02 -13.57
CA THR A 167 -4.62 -21.89 -14.78
C THR A 167 -4.25 -20.64 -15.58
N ILE A 168 -3.83 -19.56 -14.91
CA ILE A 168 -3.29 -18.35 -15.56
C ILE A 168 -1.98 -18.70 -16.29
N ASP A 169 -1.07 -19.43 -15.64
CA ASP A 169 0.19 -19.86 -16.25
C ASP A 169 -0.04 -20.72 -17.50
N ASP A 170 -0.94 -21.71 -17.41
CA ASP A 170 -1.33 -22.55 -18.55
C ASP A 170 -1.93 -21.69 -19.69
N TYR A 171 -2.79 -20.73 -19.35
CA TYR A 171 -3.38 -19.82 -20.33
C TYR A 171 -2.33 -18.95 -21.03
N MET A 172 -1.38 -18.40 -20.29
CA MET A 172 -0.29 -17.61 -20.85
C MET A 172 0.59 -18.44 -21.78
N GLU A 173 0.92 -19.69 -21.39
CA GLU A 173 1.68 -20.62 -22.22
C GLU A 173 0.92 -20.98 -23.52
N GLU A 174 -0.39 -21.25 -23.44
CA GLU A 174 -1.27 -21.51 -24.61
C GLU A 174 -1.31 -20.35 -25.61
N HIS A 175 -1.04 -19.11 -25.14
CA HIS A 175 -1.05 -17.88 -25.93
C HIS A 175 0.35 -17.31 -26.19
N ASP A 176 1.38 -18.17 -26.19
CA ASP A 176 2.79 -17.83 -26.50
C ASP A 176 3.36 -16.72 -25.58
N ASN A 177 2.86 -16.56 -24.35
CA ASN A 177 3.21 -15.50 -23.41
C ASN A 177 3.16 -14.09 -24.07
N SER A 178 2.16 -13.85 -24.88
CA SER A 178 1.98 -12.55 -25.53
C SER A 178 1.71 -11.47 -24.48
N GLU A 179 2.02 -10.20 -24.82
CA GLU A 179 1.78 -9.08 -23.92
C GLU A 179 0.28 -8.98 -23.53
N GLU A 180 -0.63 -9.24 -24.46
CA GLU A 180 -2.08 -9.22 -24.22
C GLU A 180 -2.59 -10.36 -23.33
N SER A 181 -1.88 -11.49 -23.29
CA SER A 181 -2.22 -12.64 -22.43
C SER A 181 -1.59 -12.57 -21.05
N TRP A 182 -0.66 -11.65 -20.85
CA TRP A 182 0.08 -11.54 -19.59
C TRP A 182 -0.83 -11.19 -18.41
N MET A 183 -0.70 -11.97 -17.34
CA MET A 183 -1.42 -11.78 -16.07
C MET A 183 -0.55 -12.27 -14.91
N SER A 184 -0.65 -11.60 -13.77
CA SER A 184 -0.02 -12.01 -12.51
C SER A 184 -1.02 -11.86 -11.38
N PHE A 185 -1.33 -12.94 -10.69
CA PHE A 185 -2.33 -12.96 -9.63
C PHE A 185 -1.67 -13.02 -8.27
N HIS A 186 -2.05 -12.12 -7.38
CA HIS A 186 -1.42 -11.93 -6.07
C HIS A 186 -2.45 -11.99 -4.95
N LYS A 187 -1.98 -12.39 -3.78
CA LYS A 187 -2.75 -12.41 -2.54
C LYS A 187 -2.06 -11.52 -1.52
N PHE A 188 -2.82 -10.62 -0.89
CA PHE A 188 -2.32 -9.85 0.25
C PHE A 188 -2.17 -10.75 1.47
N GLU A 189 -0.95 -10.81 2.01
CA GLU A 189 -0.68 -11.44 3.30
C GLU A 189 -1.25 -10.55 4.41
N VAL A 190 -2.08 -11.13 5.27
CA VAL A 190 -2.61 -10.43 6.44
C VAL A 190 -1.64 -10.62 7.59
N VAL A 191 -1.02 -9.53 8.03
CA VAL A 191 -0.01 -9.53 9.08
C VAL A 191 -0.63 -9.09 10.40
N ASP A 192 -0.47 -9.90 11.44
CA ASP A 192 -0.80 -9.53 12.82
C ASP A 192 0.31 -8.64 13.40
N ASP A 193 -0.02 -7.36 13.68
CA ASP A 193 0.97 -6.35 14.07
C ASP A 193 0.41 -5.38 15.15
#